data_1fedd946e0244c05efb18d43edb23a12
#
_entry.id   1fedd946e0244c05efb18d43edb23a12
#
_cell.length_a   1.000
_cell.length_b   1.000
_cell.length_c   1.000
_cell.angle_alpha   90.00
_cell.angle_beta   90.00
_cell.angle_gamma   90.00
#
_symmetry.space_group_name_H-M   'P 1'
#
loop_
_entity.id
_entity.type
_entity.pdbx_description
1 polymer ?
#
loop_
_entity_poly.entity_id
_entity_poly.type
_entity_poly.pdbx_seq_one_letter_code
_entity_poly.pdbx_strand_id
1 'polypeptide(L)'
;MSEIWMRGNGPLEGEVKVQGSKNAALPMMAAAVLHEGRTVLHNCPRIADVFEMEAILRSMGVKTAWSGHTLELDCNKICETGIPGEETRTMRSSILLLGSMLGRCKQIRIGYPGGCTIGARPVDLHLDAMKKMGVLIRETEGEICGECPEGLSGAHIHFSISSVGATENALLAGVTARGETLLENCALEPEIMHLCHFLQAMGAEIRGIGTRKIWMRRAAALRDVEYTIPTDRIVAGTCLYAAAATRGQIGLKDVDPQEMKSVLRVYEKMGGQWEMRSGTLRANAAGIRFPVEQVCTMPYPGFPTDMQSILMSVLLTVQGESRIEERIFEKSFQIVEELRKMGGRITVTGRQAVVCGGRKLTGTTVCARELRGGAALVVAGLSAQGESVVKHAEYIERGYERPDQLFGQLGAVIRIREQVEE
;
A
#
# COMPACT_ATOMS: atom_id res chain seq x y z
N MET A 1 -6.89 -21.47 -8.09
CA MET A 1 -5.75 -20.50 -8.07
C MET A 1 -5.81 -19.64 -9.32
N SER A 2 -5.65 -18.34 -9.21
CA SER A 2 -5.62 -17.46 -10.39
C SER A 2 -4.20 -17.31 -10.94
N GLU A 3 -4.09 -17.07 -12.26
CA GLU A 3 -2.83 -16.78 -12.93
C GLU A 3 -3.00 -15.63 -13.92
N ILE A 4 -1.93 -14.86 -14.14
CA ILE A 4 -1.88 -13.82 -15.15
C ILE A 4 -1.03 -14.29 -16.31
N TRP A 5 -1.67 -14.48 -17.47
CA TRP A 5 -1.01 -14.73 -18.75
C TRP A 5 -0.79 -13.41 -19.48
N MET A 6 0.37 -13.24 -20.07
CA MET A 6 0.70 -12.09 -20.90
C MET A 6 1.70 -12.43 -22.00
N ARG A 7 1.71 -11.57 -23.04
CA ARG A 7 2.70 -11.59 -24.11
C ARG A 7 3.30 -10.22 -24.28
N GLY A 8 4.63 -10.14 -24.26
CA GLY A 8 5.32 -8.92 -24.64
C GLY A 8 5.07 -8.59 -26.12
N ASN A 9 4.47 -7.44 -26.37
CA ASN A 9 4.03 -7.02 -27.70
C ASN A 9 4.59 -5.63 -28.13
N GLY A 10 5.59 -5.12 -27.43
CA GLY A 10 6.22 -3.84 -27.71
C GLY A 10 5.89 -2.75 -26.71
N PRO A 11 6.07 -1.48 -27.06
CA PRO A 11 5.82 -0.33 -26.19
C PRO A 11 4.37 -0.29 -25.72
N LEU A 12 4.18 0.05 -24.45
CA LEU A 12 2.85 0.35 -23.92
C LEU A 12 2.43 1.75 -24.35
N GLU A 13 1.18 1.88 -24.84
CA GLU A 13 0.60 3.14 -25.27
C GLU A 13 -0.86 3.24 -24.81
N GLY A 14 -1.27 4.41 -24.35
CA GLY A 14 -2.64 4.65 -23.93
C GLY A 14 -2.74 5.54 -22.70
N GLU A 15 -3.97 5.72 -22.23
CA GLU A 15 -4.27 6.48 -21.02
C GLU A 15 -5.10 5.62 -20.08
N VAL A 16 -4.82 5.71 -18.78
CA VAL A 16 -5.55 4.98 -17.75
C VAL A 16 -5.88 5.89 -16.57
N LYS A 17 -7.07 5.71 -16.02
CA LYS A 17 -7.41 6.24 -14.69
C LYS A 17 -6.88 5.26 -13.66
N VAL A 18 -6.01 5.75 -12.78
CA VAL A 18 -5.42 4.93 -11.72
C VAL A 18 -6.44 4.77 -10.60
N GLN A 19 -6.55 3.58 -10.05
CA GLN A 19 -7.42 3.24 -8.92
C GLN A 19 -7.11 4.06 -7.66
N GLY A 20 -8.03 4.04 -6.69
CA GLY A 20 -7.80 4.61 -5.36
C GLY A 20 -6.73 3.87 -4.57
N SER A 21 -6.09 4.60 -3.64
CA SER A 21 -4.98 4.10 -2.84
C SER A 21 -5.44 3.06 -1.81
N LYS A 22 -4.87 1.85 -1.89
CA LYS A 22 -5.02 0.83 -0.87
C LYS A 22 -4.61 1.33 0.51
N ASN A 23 -3.43 1.95 0.57
CA ASN A 23 -2.81 2.36 1.83
C ASN A 23 -3.54 3.57 2.46
N ALA A 24 -4.37 4.30 1.71
CA ALA A 24 -5.28 5.32 2.26
C ALA A 24 -6.66 4.74 2.59
N ALA A 25 -7.18 3.81 1.77
CA ALA A 25 -8.50 3.21 1.97
C ALA A 25 -8.60 2.45 3.30
N LEU A 26 -7.64 1.58 3.59
CA LEU A 26 -7.67 0.72 4.78
C LEU A 26 -7.68 1.50 6.11
N PRO A 27 -6.82 2.52 6.34
CA PRO A 27 -6.91 3.32 7.55
C PRO A 27 -8.18 4.19 7.61
N MET A 28 -8.74 4.65 6.47
CA MET A 28 -10.01 5.38 6.46
C MET A 28 -11.20 4.46 6.78
N MET A 29 -11.19 3.20 6.31
CA MET A 29 -12.18 2.20 6.71
C MET A 29 -12.09 1.90 8.23
N ALA A 30 -10.88 1.79 8.78
CA ALA A 30 -10.69 1.65 10.22
C ALA A 30 -11.15 2.91 10.98
N ALA A 31 -10.94 4.11 10.43
CA ALA A 31 -11.39 5.38 11.02
C ALA A 31 -12.92 5.51 11.04
N ALA A 32 -13.64 4.94 10.08
CA ALA A 32 -15.10 4.94 10.04
C ALA A 32 -15.72 4.38 11.32
N VAL A 33 -15.04 3.42 11.97
CA VAL A 33 -15.48 2.79 13.23
C VAL A 33 -15.52 3.77 14.39
N LEU A 34 -14.80 4.90 14.32
CA LEU A 34 -14.64 5.84 15.45
C LEU A 34 -15.93 6.52 15.89
N HIS A 35 -16.96 6.60 15.05
CA HIS A 35 -18.21 7.27 15.40
C HIS A 35 -19.46 6.42 15.07
N GLU A 36 -20.58 6.78 15.69
CA GLU A 36 -21.91 6.25 15.37
C GLU A 36 -22.47 7.06 14.20
N GLY A 37 -22.45 6.47 13.01
CA GLY A 37 -22.91 7.18 11.84
C GLY A 37 -22.44 6.55 10.53
N ARG A 38 -22.53 7.36 9.47
CA ARG A 38 -22.30 6.95 8.10
C ARG A 38 -21.01 7.53 7.56
N THR A 39 -20.21 6.69 6.92
CA THR A 39 -19.02 7.09 6.15
C THR A 39 -19.19 6.68 4.70
N VAL A 40 -18.95 7.58 3.76
CA VAL A 40 -18.97 7.31 2.32
C VAL A 40 -17.58 7.54 1.75
N LEU A 41 -16.99 6.49 1.18
CA LEU A 41 -15.66 6.52 0.58
C LEU A 41 -15.78 6.38 -0.94
N HIS A 42 -15.55 7.49 -1.66
CA HIS A 42 -15.46 7.47 -3.12
C HIS A 42 -14.09 7.01 -3.59
N ASN A 43 -14.01 6.54 -4.83
CA ASN A 43 -12.77 6.02 -5.43
C ASN A 43 -12.13 4.91 -4.58
N CYS A 44 -12.94 4.12 -3.87
CA CYS A 44 -12.49 3.00 -3.08
C CYS A 44 -12.08 1.85 -4.01
N PRO A 45 -10.83 1.34 -3.95
CA PRO A 45 -10.38 0.31 -4.87
C PRO A 45 -11.02 -1.04 -4.53
N ARG A 46 -11.47 -1.77 -5.56
CA ARG A 46 -12.12 -3.09 -5.41
C ARG A 46 -11.05 -4.19 -5.46
N ILE A 47 -10.24 -4.26 -4.42
CA ILE A 47 -9.10 -5.16 -4.25
C ILE A 47 -9.32 -6.10 -3.06
N ALA A 48 -8.62 -7.23 -3.03
CA ALA A 48 -8.82 -8.24 -2.01
C ALA A 48 -8.62 -7.69 -0.58
N ASP A 49 -7.58 -6.89 -0.33
CA ASP A 49 -7.33 -6.32 1.01
C ASP A 49 -8.48 -5.40 1.50
N VAL A 50 -9.17 -4.69 0.59
CA VAL A 50 -10.35 -3.87 0.93
C VAL A 50 -11.56 -4.75 1.26
N PHE A 51 -11.78 -5.81 0.49
CA PHE A 51 -12.86 -6.76 0.76
C PHE A 51 -12.62 -7.55 2.06
N GLU A 52 -11.37 -7.90 2.37
CA GLU A 52 -11.01 -8.52 3.66
C GLU A 52 -11.29 -7.57 4.84
N MET A 53 -10.91 -6.28 4.73
CA MET A 53 -11.24 -5.28 5.75
C MET A 53 -12.76 -5.10 5.87
N GLU A 54 -13.48 -5.06 4.75
CA GLU A 54 -14.95 -5.00 4.76
C GLU A 54 -15.55 -6.20 5.48
N ALA A 55 -15.04 -7.42 5.22
CA ALA A 55 -15.51 -8.63 5.90
C ALA A 55 -15.29 -8.55 7.41
N ILE A 56 -14.13 -8.11 7.88
CA ILE A 56 -13.83 -7.87 9.29
C ILE A 56 -14.83 -6.85 9.88
N LEU A 57 -15.05 -5.73 9.21
CA LEU A 57 -15.99 -4.71 9.69
C LEU A 57 -17.43 -5.24 9.76
N ARG A 58 -17.82 -6.05 8.80
CA ARG A 58 -19.16 -6.70 8.80
C ARG A 58 -19.32 -7.72 9.93
N SER A 59 -18.28 -8.50 10.25
CA SER A 59 -18.30 -9.42 11.39
C SER A 59 -18.44 -8.67 12.72
N MET A 60 -17.97 -7.41 12.78
CA MET A 60 -18.14 -6.52 13.93
C MET A 60 -19.54 -5.86 14.01
N GLY A 61 -20.39 -6.01 12.99
CA GLY A 61 -21.75 -5.46 12.92
C GLY A 61 -21.89 -4.21 12.04
N VAL A 62 -20.82 -3.76 11.36
CA VAL A 62 -20.90 -2.65 10.39
C VAL A 62 -21.70 -3.10 9.17
N LYS A 63 -22.65 -2.28 8.70
CA LYS A 63 -23.32 -2.53 7.43
C LYS A 63 -22.57 -1.82 6.30
N THR A 64 -22.44 -2.51 5.19
CA THR A 64 -21.71 -1.99 4.03
C THR A 64 -22.55 -2.05 2.77
N ALA A 65 -22.37 -1.08 1.87
CA ALA A 65 -22.99 -1.06 0.56
C ALA A 65 -22.03 -0.50 -0.49
N TRP A 66 -22.04 -1.10 -1.68
CA TRP A 66 -21.24 -0.68 -2.80
C TRP A 66 -22.09 -0.10 -3.93
N SER A 67 -21.62 1.02 -4.50
CA SER A 67 -22.11 1.57 -5.76
C SER A 67 -20.90 1.93 -6.64
N GLY A 68 -20.56 1.06 -7.59
CA GLY A 68 -19.32 1.18 -8.38
C GLY A 68 -18.09 1.15 -7.46
N HIS A 69 -17.33 2.25 -7.42
CA HIS A 69 -16.16 2.46 -6.57
C HIS A 69 -16.48 3.33 -5.33
N THR A 70 -17.74 3.44 -4.96
CA THR A 70 -18.16 4.08 -3.73
C THR A 70 -18.54 3.03 -2.71
N LEU A 71 -17.86 3.03 -1.56
CA LEU A 71 -18.16 2.18 -0.41
C LEU A 71 -18.84 3.03 0.67
N GLU A 72 -20.00 2.61 1.08
CA GLU A 72 -20.73 3.15 2.21
C GLU A 72 -20.58 2.22 3.42
N LEU A 73 -20.25 2.79 4.58
CA LEU A 73 -20.08 2.12 5.86
C LEU A 73 -21.06 2.74 6.87
N ASP A 74 -22.02 1.97 7.36
CA ASP A 74 -22.93 2.35 8.47
C ASP A 74 -22.42 1.71 9.76
N CYS A 75 -21.80 2.51 10.61
CA CYS A 75 -21.19 2.11 11.88
C CYS A 75 -22.08 2.40 13.09
N ASN A 76 -23.39 2.59 12.92
CA ASN A 76 -24.31 2.90 14.04
C ASN A 76 -24.33 1.82 15.13
N LYS A 77 -24.12 0.57 14.75
CA LYS A 77 -24.13 -0.56 15.70
C LYS A 77 -22.87 -1.39 15.52
N ILE A 78 -22.02 -1.41 16.54
CA ILE A 78 -20.94 -2.39 16.66
C ILE A 78 -21.36 -3.37 17.75
N CYS A 79 -21.48 -4.66 17.38
CA CYS A 79 -21.97 -5.71 18.24
C CYS A 79 -20.82 -6.52 18.86
N GLU A 80 -19.68 -6.61 18.13
CA GLU A 80 -18.55 -7.45 18.50
C GLU A 80 -17.27 -6.61 18.65
N THR A 81 -16.53 -6.86 19.72
CA THR A 81 -15.22 -6.26 19.97
C THR A 81 -14.08 -7.27 19.83
N GLY A 82 -14.40 -8.52 19.53
CA GLY A 82 -13.46 -9.59 19.25
C GLY A 82 -13.31 -9.83 17.75
N ILE A 83 -12.08 -9.77 17.23
CA ILE A 83 -11.77 -10.09 15.84
C ILE A 83 -10.96 -11.39 15.83
N PRO A 84 -11.53 -12.49 15.29
CA PRO A 84 -10.88 -13.80 15.30
C PRO A 84 -9.51 -13.79 14.63
N GLY A 85 -8.58 -14.60 15.14
CA GLY A 85 -7.23 -14.68 14.61
C GLY A 85 -7.14 -15.15 13.15
N GLU A 86 -8.11 -15.92 12.68
CA GLU A 86 -8.18 -16.35 11.28
C GLU A 86 -8.37 -15.16 10.33
N GLU A 87 -9.26 -14.22 10.66
CA GLU A 87 -9.55 -13.02 9.86
C GLU A 87 -8.36 -12.04 9.86
N THR A 88 -7.58 -11.98 10.95
CA THR A 88 -6.45 -11.04 11.07
C THR A 88 -5.15 -11.58 10.46
N ARG A 89 -5.00 -12.91 10.31
CA ARG A 89 -3.79 -13.54 9.75
C ARG A 89 -3.59 -13.28 8.27
N THR A 90 -4.65 -12.99 7.53
CA THR A 90 -4.58 -12.71 6.09
C THR A 90 -4.13 -11.30 5.79
N MET A 91 -4.42 -10.33 6.71
CA MET A 91 -4.21 -8.92 6.45
C MET A 91 -3.48 -8.19 7.58
N ARG A 92 -2.34 -7.60 7.26
CA ARG A 92 -1.53 -6.82 8.22
C ARG A 92 -2.28 -5.59 8.76
N SER A 93 -3.06 -4.92 7.92
CA SER A 93 -3.75 -3.66 8.27
C SER A 93 -4.90 -3.86 9.26
N SER A 94 -5.28 -5.09 9.60
CA SER A 94 -6.26 -5.38 10.67
C SER A 94 -5.85 -4.76 12.01
N ILE A 95 -4.54 -4.62 12.28
CA ILE A 95 -4.03 -3.97 13.49
C ILE A 95 -4.49 -2.52 13.66
N LEU A 96 -4.92 -1.83 12.59
CA LEU A 96 -5.41 -0.45 12.65
C LEU A 96 -6.72 -0.36 13.45
N LEU A 97 -7.48 -1.44 13.52
CA LEU A 97 -8.69 -1.51 14.33
C LEU A 97 -8.39 -1.43 15.84
N LEU A 98 -7.14 -1.68 16.28
CA LEU A 98 -6.75 -1.53 17.67
C LEU A 98 -7.06 -0.11 18.18
N GLY A 99 -6.55 0.93 17.48
CA GLY A 99 -6.78 2.33 17.86
C GLY A 99 -8.22 2.77 17.76
N SER A 100 -8.90 2.39 16.66
CA SER A 100 -10.30 2.75 16.44
C SER A 100 -11.24 2.14 17.48
N MET A 101 -11.08 0.85 17.75
CA MET A 101 -11.96 0.14 18.70
C MET A 101 -11.73 0.55 20.15
N LEU A 102 -10.47 0.77 20.55
CA LEU A 102 -10.17 1.33 21.87
C LEU A 102 -10.76 2.73 22.03
N GLY A 103 -10.69 3.55 20.96
CA GLY A 103 -11.28 4.87 20.94
C GLY A 103 -12.80 4.87 21.09
N ARG A 104 -13.49 3.91 20.48
CA ARG A 104 -14.94 3.83 20.49
C ARG A 104 -15.49 2.92 21.58
N CYS A 105 -15.03 1.67 21.62
CA CYS A 105 -15.60 0.62 22.48
C CYS A 105 -14.85 0.43 23.78
N LYS A 106 -13.68 1.09 23.96
CA LYS A 106 -12.81 1.01 25.14
C LYS A 106 -12.22 -0.39 25.38
N GLN A 107 -12.47 -1.32 24.50
CA GLN A 107 -11.94 -2.68 24.54
C GLN A 107 -11.82 -3.27 23.14
N ILE A 108 -10.88 -4.19 22.98
CA ILE A 108 -10.72 -4.99 21.77
C ILE A 108 -9.98 -6.29 22.09
N ARG A 109 -10.35 -7.37 21.40
CA ARG A 109 -9.57 -8.60 21.31
C ARG A 109 -9.30 -8.84 19.82
N ILE A 110 -8.04 -8.90 19.44
CA ILE A 110 -7.62 -9.02 18.05
C ILE A 110 -6.49 -10.03 17.90
N GLY A 111 -6.57 -10.90 16.90
CA GLY A 111 -5.48 -11.79 16.57
C GLY A 111 -4.22 -11.03 16.08
N TYR A 112 -3.03 -11.64 16.26
CA TYR A 112 -1.81 -11.07 15.72
C TYR A 112 -1.91 -10.94 14.19
N PRO A 113 -1.61 -9.75 13.64
CA PRO A 113 -1.75 -9.51 12.21
C PRO A 113 -0.70 -10.30 11.41
N GLY A 114 -1.17 -10.98 10.37
CA GLY A 114 -0.35 -11.75 9.44
C GLY A 114 -0.08 -11.03 8.10
N GLY A 115 -0.05 -11.77 7.04
CA GLY A 115 -0.20 -11.29 5.65
C GLY A 115 1.04 -10.73 4.95
N CYS A 116 2.27 -10.82 5.50
CA CYS A 116 3.46 -10.39 4.76
C CYS A 116 4.71 -11.20 5.10
N THR A 117 5.40 -11.66 4.04
CA THR A 117 6.60 -12.51 4.13
C THR A 117 7.92 -11.76 3.95
N ILE A 118 7.89 -10.44 3.69
CA ILE A 118 9.07 -9.63 3.30
C ILE A 118 9.95 -9.20 4.48
N GLY A 119 9.54 -9.42 5.74
CA GLY A 119 10.35 -9.08 6.91
C GLY A 119 9.58 -9.10 8.21
N ALA A 120 10.31 -8.97 9.32
CA ALA A 120 9.73 -8.78 10.65
C ALA A 120 8.98 -7.45 10.69
N ARG A 121 7.74 -7.48 11.14
CA ARG A 121 6.92 -6.28 11.34
C ARG A 121 6.31 -6.33 12.74
N PRO A 122 7.11 -6.10 13.78
CA PRO A 122 6.63 -6.13 15.15
C PRO A 122 5.50 -5.10 15.34
N VAL A 123 4.61 -5.37 16.30
CA VAL A 123 3.50 -4.49 16.66
C VAL A 123 3.80 -3.66 17.91
N ASP A 124 5.03 -3.77 18.44
CA ASP A 124 5.51 -3.13 19.66
C ASP A 124 5.24 -1.62 19.68
N LEU A 125 5.53 -0.90 18.57
CA LEU A 125 5.27 0.55 18.48
C LEU A 125 3.77 0.89 18.58
N HIS A 126 2.90 0.02 18.07
CA HIS A 126 1.45 0.19 18.21
C HIS A 126 1.05 0.00 19.67
N LEU A 127 1.51 -1.08 20.30
CA LEU A 127 1.17 -1.40 21.70
C LEU A 127 1.74 -0.38 22.67
N ASP A 128 2.97 0.11 22.44
CA ASP A 128 3.60 1.15 23.26
C ASP A 128 2.83 2.47 23.19
N ALA A 129 2.35 2.85 21.99
CA ALA A 129 1.51 4.02 21.84
C ALA A 129 0.21 3.86 22.64
N MET A 130 -0.47 2.72 22.55
CA MET A 130 -1.70 2.45 23.30
C MET A 130 -1.45 2.43 24.82
N LYS A 131 -0.37 1.78 25.29
CA LYS A 131 0.01 1.78 26.72
C LYS A 131 0.21 3.20 27.25
N LYS A 132 0.88 4.08 26.50
CA LYS A 132 1.07 5.50 26.87
C LYS A 132 -0.26 6.26 26.94
N MET A 133 -1.28 5.84 26.19
CA MET A 133 -2.63 6.41 26.24
C MET A 133 -3.53 5.78 27.32
N GLY A 134 -2.96 4.94 28.20
CA GLY A 134 -3.66 4.35 29.35
C GLY A 134 -4.35 3.02 29.07
N VAL A 135 -4.02 2.35 27.96
CA VAL A 135 -4.58 1.03 27.64
C VAL A 135 -3.88 -0.07 28.42
N LEU A 136 -4.65 -0.91 29.06
CA LEU A 136 -4.19 -2.17 29.66
C LEU A 136 -4.08 -3.21 28.54
N ILE A 137 -2.85 -3.55 28.17
CA ILE A 137 -2.57 -4.55 27.11
C ILE A 137 -2.20 -5.88 27.77
N ARG A 138 -2.86 -6.93 27.31
CA ARG A 138 -2.48 -8.33 27.62
C ARG A 138 -2.24 -9.04 26.31
N GLU A 139 -1.08 -9.63 26.17
CA GLU A 139 -0.69 -10.46 25.03
C GLU A 139 -0.78 -11.93 25.45
N THR A 140 -1.53 -12.70 24.68
CA THR A 140 -1.66 -14.16 24.83
C THR A 140 -1.11 -14.83 23.58
N GLU A 141 -1.02 -16.15 23.57
CA GLU A 141 -0.57 -16.90 22.40
C GLU A 141 -1.55 -16.70 21.23
N GLY A 142 -1.16 -15.82 20.29
CA GLY A 142 -1.91 -15.53 19.06
C GLY A 142 -2.90 -14.35 19.13
N GLU A 143 -3.10 -13.70 20.28
CA GLU A 143 -4.04 -12.59 20.43
C GLU A 143 -3.51 -11.43 21.27
N ILE A 144 -4.01 -10.23 20.96
CA ILE A 144 -3.80 -8.99 21.69
C ILE A 144 -5.14 -8.56 22.29
N CYS A 145 -5.21 -8.41 23.60
CA CYS A 145 -6.38 -7.88 24.31
C CYS A 145 -6.02 -6.49 24.85
N GLY A 146 -6.82 -5.49 24.51
CA GLY A 146 -6.67 -4.11 24.98
C GLY A 146 -7.94 -3.64 25.69
N GLU A 147 -7.78 -3.01 26.87
CA GLU A 147 -8.87 -2.45 27.66
C GLU A 147 -8.50 -1.07 28.20
N CYS A 148 -9.43 -0.11 28.11
CA CYS A 148 -9.29 1.22 28.72
C CYS A 148 -10.63 1.69 29.29
N PRO A 149 -11.09 1.13 30.45
CA PRO A 149 -12.42 1.40 31.01
C PRO A 149 -12.73 2.88 31.17
N GLU A 150 -11.73 3.67 31.58
CA GLU A 150 -11.83 5.13 31.72
C GLU A 150 -11.78 5.88 30.38
N GLY A 151 -11.60 5.16 29.26
CA GLY A 151 -11.32 5.74 27.94
C GLY A 151 -9.87 6.18 27.77
N LEU A 152 -9.50 6.48 26.53
CA LEU A 152 -8.14 6.90 26.18
C LEU A 152 -7.80 8.27 26.76
N SER A 153 -6.55 8.42 27.20
CA SER A 153 -5.97 9.69 27.67
C SER A 153 -4.94 10.20 26.66
N GLY A 154 -4.95 11.52 26.43
CA GLY A 154 -3.96 12.18 25.61
C GLY A 154 -2.54 11.93 26.14
N ALA A 155 -1.58 11.78 25.25
CA ALA A 155 -0.21 11.41 25.61
C ALA A 155 0.82 12.07 24.70
N HIS A 156 2.05 12.20 25.19
CA HIS A 156 3.22 12.50 24.37
C HIS A 156 3.87 11.19 23.91
N ILE A 157 3.82 10.92 22.63
CA ILE A 157 4.30 9.68 22.02
C ILE A 157 5.44 10.02 21.06
N HIS A 158 6.64 9.57 21.37
CA HIS A 158 7.80 9.62 20.49
C HIS A 158 8.05 8.21 19.94
N PHE A 159 7.97 8.06 18.60
CA PHE A 159 8.30 6.80 17.95
C PHE A 159 9.81 6.65 17.81
N SER A 160 10.36 5.51 18.22
CA SER A 160 11.79 5.21 18.09
C SER A 160 12.23 5.13 16.63
N ILE A 161 11.33 4.64 15.77
CA ILE A 161 11.46 4.66 14.32
C ILE A 161 10.17 5.20 13.68
N SER A 162 10.29 5.87 12.54
CA SER A 162 9.14 6.35 11.77
C SER A 162 8.39 5.14 11.19
N SER A 163 7.21 4.86 11.73
CA SER A 163 6.34 3.73 11.33
C SER A 163 4.99 4.24 10.85
N VAL A 164 4.62 3.89 9.61
CA VAL A 164 3.32 4.25 9.02
C VAL A 164 2.18 3.73 9.87
N GLY A 165 2.11 2.41 10.08
CA GLY A 165 0.99 1.80 10.81
C GLY A 165 0.89 2.25 12.28
N ALA A 166 2.04 2.45 12.98
CA ALA A 166 1.99 2.95 14.36
C ALA A 166 1.51 4.42 14.40
N THR A 167 1.91 5.25 13.43
CA THR A 167 1.42 6.62 13.30
C THR A 167 -0.09 6.63 13.02
N GLU A 168 -0.58 5.82 12.08
CA GLU A 168 -2.00 5.68 11.78
C GLU A 168 -2.80 5.24 13.02
N ASN A 169 -2.34 4.22 13.71
CA ASN A 169 -3.03 3.69 14.88
C ASN A 169 -3.09 4.71 16.03
N ALA A 170 -1.99 5.45 16.27
CA ALA A 170 -1.97 6.50 17.26
C ALA A 170 -2.85 7.71 16.87
N LEU A 171 -2.97 8.03 15.57
CA LEU A 171 -3.92 9.02 15.07
C LEU A 171 -5.36 8.60 15.36
N LEU A 172 -5.74 7.37 15.01
CA LEU A 172 -7.07 6.82 15.24
C LEU A 172 -7.46 6.84 16.72
N ALA A 173 -6.54 6.47 17.60
CA ALA A 173 -6.76 6.51 19.05
C ALA A 173 -6.80 7.96 19.60
N GLY A 174 -5.87 8.80 19.14
CA GLY A 174 -5.64 10.15 19.67
C GLY A 174 -6.80 11.13 19.46
N VAL A 175 -7.54 10.99 18.33
CA VAL A 175 -8.69 11.87 18.05
C VAL A 175 -9.89 11.65 18.99
N THR A 176 -9.88 10.57 19.75
CA THR A 176 -10.91 10.26 20.78
C THR A 176 -10.38 10.38 22.20
N ALA A 177 -9.06 10.51 22.38
CA ALA A 177 -8.43 10.58 23.69
C ALA A 177 -8.75 11.87 24.45
N ARG A 178 -8.95 11.77 25.77
CA ARG A 178 -9.18 12.95 26.64
C ARG A 178 -7.91 13.77 26.75
N GLY A 179 -8.02 15.09 26.54
CA GLY A 179 -6.89 16.03 26.55
C GLY A 179 -6.21 16.13 25.19
N GLU A 180 -4.91 16.36 25.21
CA GLU A 180 -4.11 16.58 24.01
C GLU A 180 -3.15 15.41 23.78
N THR A 181 -2.98 15.03 22.53
CA THR A 181 -2.00 14.01 22.09
C THR A 181 -0.97 14.67 21.18
N LEU A 182 0.29 14.43 21.48
CA LEU A 182 1.43 14.84 20.68
C LEU A 182 2.19 13.62 20.17
N LEU A 183 2.29 13.49 18.88
CA LEU A 183 3.07 12.45 18.22
C LEU A 183 4.35 13.06 17.67
N GLU A 184 5.49 12.44 17.90
CA GLU A 184 6.79 12.84 17.36
C GLU A 184 7.46 11.69 16.62
N ASN A 185 8.29 12.02 15.63
CA ASN A 185 8.90 11.11 14.67
C ASN A 185 7.87 10.32 13.86
N CYS A 186 6.75 10.96 13.52
CA CYS A 186 5.70 10.41 12.67
C CYS A 186 6.21 10.02 11.28
N ALA A 187 5.54 9.09 10.66
CA ALA A 187 5.67 8.81 9.23
C ALA A 187 5.19 10.00 8.40
N LEU A 188 5.81 10.20 7.24
CA LEU A 188 5.55 11.33 6.34
C LEU A 188 4.87 10.91 5.03
N GLU A 189 4.55 9.63 4.89
CA GLU A 189 3.89 9.08 3.73
C GLU A 189 2.61 9.85 3.43
N PRO A 190 2.28 10.13 2.15
CA PRO A 190 1.07 10.87 1.77
C PRO A 190 -0.21 10.31 2.39
N GLU A 191 -0.27 9.01 2.58
CA GLU A 191 -1.41 8.32 3.19
C GLU A 191 -1.69 8.78 4.62
N ILE A 192 -0.64 9.17 5.38
CA ILE A 192 -0.78 9.78 6.72
C ILE A 192 -1.45 11.15 6.62
N MET A 193 -1.05 11.98 5.65
CA MET A 193 -1.68 13.29 5.44
C MET A 193 -3.16 13.13 5.06
N HIS A 194 -3.46 12.19 4.16
CA HIS A 194 -4.83 11.89 3.74
C HIS A 194 -5.69 11.38 4.90
N LEU A 195 -5.15 10.51 5.78
CA LEU A 195 -5.84 10.08 6.99
C LEU A 195 -6.12 11.27 7.92
N CYS A 196 -5.15 12.15 8.13
CA CYS A 196 -5.35 13.35 8.95
C CYS A 196 -6.47 14.25 8.38
N HIS A 197 -6.50 14.48 7.08
CA HIS A 197 -7.56 15.28 6.42
C HIS A 197 -8.92 14.60 6.49
N PHE A 198 -8.97 13.28 6.35
CA PHE A 198 -10.18 12.51 6.55
C PHE A 198 -10.71 12.65 7.98
N LEU A 199 -9.85 12.50 9.00
CA LEU A 199 -10.22 12.69 10.40
C LEU A 199 -10.65 14.13 10.71
N GLN A 200 -10.02 15.14 10.08
CA GLN A 200 -10.47 16.54 10.15
C GLN A 200 -11.87 16.73 9.54
N ALA A 201 -12.15 16.08 8.41
CA ALA A 201 -13.48 16.10 7.81
C ALA A 201 -14.54 15.45 8.73
N MET A 202 -14.15 14.44 9.51
CA MET A 202 -14.99 13.89 10.58
C MET A 202 -15.16 14.84 11.78
N GLY A 203 -14.39 15.91 11.88
CA GLY A 203 -14.48 16.91 12.95
C GLY A 203 -13.33 16.90 13.97
N ALA A 204 -12.26 16.12 13.73
CA ALA A 204 -11.09 16.11 14.60
C ALA A 204 -10.26 17.40 14.47
N GLU A 205 -9.66 17.86 15.57
CA GLU A 205 -8.69 18.95 15.56
C GLU A 205 -7.28 18.36 15.47
N ILE A 206 -6.62 18.54 14.30
CA ILE A 206 -5.27 18.01 14.03
C ILE A 206 -4.41 19.13 13.45
N ARG A 207 -3.17 19.26 13.95
CA ARG A 207 -2.17 20.25 13.49
C ARG A 207 -0.85 19.55 13.20
N GLY A 208 0.00 20.15 12.36
CA GLY A 208 1.29 19.59 12.00
C GLY A 208 1.22 18.51 10.91
N ILE A 209 0.12 18.45 10.15
CA ILE A 209 -0.06 17.51 9.04
C ILE A 209 1.10 17.68 8.03
N GLY A 210 1.66 16.54 7.57
CA GLY A 210 2.80 16.54 6.67
C GLY A 210 4.15 16.81 7.34
N THR A 211 4.21 16.86 8.67
CA THR A 211 5.44 16.99 9.44
C THR A 211 5.68 15.77 10.34
N ARG A 212 6.91 15.63 10.87
CA ARG A 212 7.24 14.59 11.84
C ARG A 212 6.62 14.79 13.21
N LYS A 213 5.88 15.88 13.43
CA LYS A 213 5.26 16.25 14.69
C LYS A 213 3.80 16.60 14.48
N ILE A 214 2.91 15.73 14.97
CA ILE A 214 1.46 15.88 14.83
C ILE A 214 0.86 16.08 16.21
N TRP A 215 0.11 17.15 16.36
CA TRP A 215 -0.67 17.47 17.54
C TRP A 215 -2.15 17.25 17.24
N MET A 216 -2.88 16.67 18.17
CA MET A 216 -4.32 16.49 18.08
C MET A 216 -5.00 16.64 19.43
N ARG A 217 -6.28 17.00 19.37
CA ARG A 217 -7.18 17.10 20.50
C ARG A 217 -8.45 16.31 20.20
N ARG A 218 -9.03 15.75 21.27
CA ARG A 218 -10.32 15.07 21.19
C ARG A 218 -11.36 15.94 20.47
N ALA A 219 -12.00 15.38 19.46
CA ALA A 219 -13.16 15.98 18.83
C ALA A 219 -14.31 16.08 19.83
N ALA A 220 -15.06 17.20 19.82
CA ALA A 220 -16.27 17.35 20.63
C ALA A 220 -17.31 16.29 20.24
N ALA A 221 -17.49 16.06 18.94
CA ALA A 221 -18.22 14.93 18.34
C ALA A 221 -17.63 14.66 16.96
N LEU A 222 -17.43 13.39 16.65
CA LEU A 222 -17.17 12.96 15.27
C LEU A 222 -18.51 12.90 14.53
N ARG A 223 -18.48 13.12 13.22
CA ARG A 223 -19.67 13.24 12.37
C ARG A 223 -19.55 12.40 11.11
N ASP A 224 -20.66 12.20 10.45
CA ASP A 224 -20.73 11.60 9.12
C ASP A 224 -19.78 12.31 8.15
N VAL A 225 -19.18 11.54 7.29
CA VAL A 225 -18.19 12.02 6.33
C VAL A 225 -18.38 11.38 4.97
N GLU A 226 -18.21 12.19 3.95
CA GLU A 226 -18.07 11.78 2.56
C GLU A 226 -16.68 12.22 2.08
N TYR A 227 -15.87 11.27 1.58
CA TYR A 227 -14.48 11.55 1.26
C TYR A 227 -14.03 10.76 0.02
N THR A 228 -13.21 11.39 -0.80
CA THR A 228 -12.63 10.73 -1.97
C THR A 228 -11.24 10.20 -1.63
N ILE A 229 -11.06 8.89 -1.73
CA ILE A 229 -9.76 8.24 -1.56
C ILE A 229 -8.82 8.73 -2.66
N PRO A 230 -7.59 9.18 -2.32
CA PRO A 230 -6.61 9.63 -3.30
C PRO A 230 -6.20 8.49 -4.23
N THR A 231 -5.68 8.84 -5.39
CA THR A 231 -5.13 7.88 -6.36
C THR A 231 -3.93 7.12 -5.77
N ASP A 232 -3.81 5.84 -6.08
CA ASP A 232 -2.71 5.00 -5.59
C ASP A 232 -1.40 5.33 -6.32
N ARG A 233 -0.50 6.03 -5.61
CA ARG A 233 0.82 6.42 -6.14
C ARG A 233 1.73 5.24 -6.47
N ILE A 234 1.54 4.07 -5.83
CA ILE A 234 2.34 2.87 -6.10
C ILE A 234 1.83 2.17 -7.37
N VAL A 235 0.51 2.10 -7.57
CA VAL A 235 -0.07 1.60 -8.83
C VAL A 235 0.30 2.52 -9.98
N ALA A 236 0.22 3.85 -9.80
CA ALA A 236 0.68 4.83 -10.78
C ALA A 236 2.17 4.64 -11.13
N GLY A 237 3.03 4.46 -10.11
CA GLY A 237 4.45 4.17 -10.28
C GLY A 237 4.70 2.85 -11.01
N THR A 238 3.87 1.84 -10.76
CA THR A 238 3.94 0.54 -11.45
C THR A 238 3.63 0.69 -12.94
N CYS A 239 2.57 1.43 -13.30
CA CYS A 239 2.25 1.73 -14.70
C CYS A 239 3.37 2.53 -15.38
N LEU A 240 3.92 3.55 -14.69
CA LEU A 240 5.05 4.33 -15.16
C LEU A 240 6.27 3.44 -15.47
N TYR A 241 6.57 2.50 -14.57
CA TYR A 241 7.72 1.60 -14.72
C TYR A 241 7.44 0.46 -15.72
N ALA A 242 6.19 0.06 -15.91
CA ALA A 242 5.83 -0.82 -17.02
C ALA A 242 6.08 -0.13 -18.38
N ALA A 243 5.71 1.14 -18.51
CA ALA A 243 6.07 1.93 -19.69
C ALA A 243 7.59 2.07 -19.84
N ALA A 244 8.32 2.26 -18.74
CA ALA A 244 9.79 2.31 -18.76
C ALA A 244 10.41 1.01 -19.28
N ALA A 245 9.92 -0.15 -18.80
CA ALA A 245 10.42 -1.46 -19.21
C ALA A 245 10.17 -1.75 -20.70
N THR A 246 9.06 -1.24 -21.24
CA THR A 246 8.62 -1.47 -22.62
C THR A 246 8.96 -0.32 -23.57
N ARG A 247 9.58 0.79 -23.08
CA ARG A 247 9.85 2.02 -23.87
C ARG A 247 8.61 2.71 -24.38
N GLY A 248 7.51 2.63 -23.65
CA GLY A 248 6.18 3.11 -24.03
C GLY A 248 5.93 4.60 -23.75
N GLN A 249 4.73 5.03 -24.14
CA GLN A 249 4.23 6.39 -23.87
C GLN A 249 2.81 6.28 -23.29
N ILE A 250 2.63 6.73 -22.05
CA ILE A 250 1.36 6.55 -21.35
C ILE A 250 0.86 7.84 -20.71
N GLY A 251 -0.45 7.91 -20.47
CA GLY A 251 -1.11 8.93 -19.66
C GLY A 251 -1.71 8.33 -18.39
N LEU A 252 -1.39 8.90 -17.23
CA LEU A 252 -1.94 8.51 -15.93
C LEU A 252 -2.85 9.64 -15.43
N LYS A 253 -4.16 9.39 -15.33
CA LYS A 253 -5.14 10.38 -14.89
C LYS A 253 -5.24 10.43 -13.36
N ASP A 254 -5.56 11.61 -12.85
CA ASP A 254 -5.84 11.89 -11.43
C ASP A 254 -4.66 11.62 -10.48
N VAL A 255 -3.42 11.61 -11.00
CA VAL A 255 -2.20 11.36 -10.22
C VAL A 255 -1.58 12.66 -9.74
N ASP A 256 -1.19 12.73 -8.46
CA ASP A 256 -0.37 13.84 -7.93
C ASP A 256 1.13 13.49 -8.05
N PRO A 257 1.90 14.18 -8.93
CA PRO A 257 3.33 13.94 -9.08
C PRO A 257 4.12 14.31 -7.82
N GLN A 258 3.56 15.14 -6.92
CA GLN A 258 4.23 15.51 -5.67
C GLN A 258 4.40 14.30 -4.75
N GLU A 259 3.43 13.37 -4.75
CA GLU A 259 3.48 12.15 -3.97
C GLU A 259 4.44 11.09 -4.55
N MET A 260 4.84 11.26 -5.81
CA MET A 260 5.70 10.34 -6.57
C MET A 260 7.11 10.88 -6.85
N LYS A 261 7.52 11.98 -6.23
CA LYS A 261 8.79 12.68 -6.55
C LYS A 261 10.02 11.77 -6.64
N SER A 262 10.19 10.86 -5.70
CA SER A 262 11.34 9.96 -5.68
C SER A 262 11.30 8.94 -6.84
N VAL A 263 10.11 8.44 -7.17
CA VAL A 263 9.88 7.51 -8.28
C VAL A 263 10.12 8.22 -9.62
N LEU A 264 9.56 9.42 -9.80
CA LEU A 264 9.74 10.24 -11.00
C LEU A 264 11.21 10.63 -11.20
N ARG A 265 11.92 10.99 -10.13
CA ARG A 265 13.36 11.29 -10.19
C ARG A 265 14.20 10.10 -10.68
N VAL A 266 13.88 8.88 -10.24
CA VAL A 266 14.56 7.67 -10.73
C VAL A 266 14.21 7.41 -12.19
N TYR A 267 12.94 7.61 -12.58
CA TYR A 267 12.50 7.51 -13.97
C TYR A 267 13.25 8.49 -14.89
N GLU A 268 13.41 9.76 -14.47
CA GLU A 268 14.19 10.78 -15.20
C GLU A 268 15.67 10.40 -15.32
N LYS A 269 16.29 9.88 -14.24
CA LYS A 269 17.69 9.41 -14.26
C LYS A 269 17.90 8.29 -15.27
N MET A 270 16.91 7.45 -15.50
CA MET A 270 16.97 6.40 -16.52
C MET A 270 16.83 6.95 -17.96
N GLY A 271 16.44 8.22 -18.12
CA GLY A 271 16.21 8.89 -19.41
C GLY A 271 14.74 9.05 -19.78
N GLY A 272 13.83 8.78 -18.87
CA GLY A 272 12.40 9.03 -19.03
C GLY A 272 12.06 10.51 -18.95
N GLN A 273 10.99 10.91 -19.64
CA GLN A 273 10.45 12.27 -19.62
C GLN A 273 8.99 12.23 -19.21
N TRP A 274 8.54 13.24 -18.49
CA TRP A 274 7.14 13.38 -18.11
C TRP A 274 6.72 14.84 -18.01
N GLU A 275 5.42 15.07 -18.15
CA GLU A 275 4.80 16.39 -17.96
C GLU A 275 3.39 16.24 -17.41
N MET A 276 2.92 17.24 -16.69
CA MET A 276 1.49 17.36 -16.35
C MET A 276 0.76 18.16 -17.40
N ARG A 277 -0.27 17.56 -18.01
CA ARG A 277 -1.11 18.24 -19.00
C ARG A 277 -2.58 17.91 -18.75
N SER A 278 -3.38 18.94 -18.49
CA SER A 278 -4.83 18.81 -18.26
C SER A 278 -5.21 17.71 -17.24
N GLY A 279 -4.52 17.68 -16.07
CA GLY A 279 -4.79 16.71 -15.00
C GLY A 279 -4.27 15.29 -15.26
N THR A 280 -3.53 15.08 -16.37
CA THR A 280 -2.94 13.80 -16.72
C THR A 280 -1.41 13.90 -16.68
N LEU A 281 -0.75 12.99 -15.97
CA LEU A 281 0.69 12.79 -16.04
C LEU A 281 1.00 12.01 -17.31
N ARG A 282 1.60 12.69 -18.31
CA ARG A 282 2.05 12.08 -19.57
C ARG A 282 3.51 11.68 -19.42
N ALA A 283 3.79 10.41 -19.62
CA ALA A 283 5.12 9.84 -19.51
C ALA A 283 5.60 9.30 -20.86
N ASN A 284 6.83 9.62 -21.22
CA ASN A 284 7.51 9.12 -22.41
C ASN A 284 8.77 8.38 -22.00
N ALA A 285 8.81 7.08 -22.21
CA ALA A 285 9.92 6.21 -21.86
C ALA A 285 10.84 5.87 -23.06
N ALA A 286 10.64 6.43 -24.24
CA ALA A 286 11.47 6.13 -25.42
C ALA A 286 12.97 6.44 -25.18
N GLY A 287 13.27 7.38 -24.31
CA GLY A 287 14.66 7.74 -23.92
C GLY A 287 15.29 6.88 -22.82
N ILE A 288 14.58 5.93 -22.25
CA ILE A 288 15.09 5.06 -21.17
C ILE A 288 16.22 4.16 -21.68
N ARG A 289 17.44 4.41 -21.19
CA ARG A 289 18.66 3.68 -21.59
C ARG A 289 19.80 3.75 -20.56
N PHE A 290 19.68 4.59 -19.52
CA PHE A 290 20.75 4.79 -18.54
C PHE A 290 20.52 3.91 -17.31
N PRO A 291 21.53 3.16 -16.86
CA PRO A 291 21.46 2.47 -15.58
C PRO A 291 21.46 3.49 -14.44
N VAL A 292 21.00 3.08 -13.27
CA VAL A 292 21.01 3.90 -12.07
C VAL A 292 22.12 3.41 -11.15
N GLU A 293 23.10 4.27 -10.87
CA GLU A 293 24.28 3.91 -10.09
C GLU A 293 23.88 3.27 -8.74
N GLN A 294 22.98 3.94 -8.01
CA GLN A 294 22.45 3.41 -6.76
C GLN A 294 21.05 3.99 -6.45
N VAL A 295 20.16 3.13 -5.99
CA VAL A 295 18.87 3.48 -5.39
C VAL A 295 18.78 2.84 -4.01
N CYS A 296 18.51 3.65 -2.98
CA CYS A 296 18.28 3.18 -1.61
C CYS A 296 16.79 3.33 -1.26
N THR A 297 16.16 2.27 -0.77
CA THR A 297 14.81 2.41 -0.20
C THR A 297 14.89 3.12 1.13
N MET A 298 13.98 4.06 1.34
CA MET A 298 13.91 4.86 2.56
C MET A 298 12.45 5.26 2.86
N PRO A 299 12.12 5.58 4.13
CA PRO A 299 10.85 6.23 4.43
C PRO A 299 10.63 7.48 3.58
N TYR A 300 9.38 7.80 3.30
CA TYR A 300 9.03 8.99 2.52
C TYR A 300 9.68 10.26 3.11
N PRO A 301 10.22 11.17 2.27
CA PRO A 301 10.11 11.26 0.81
C PRO A 301 11.22 10.49 0.03
N GLY A 302 11.85 9.50 0.65
CA GLY A 302 12.79 8.61 -0.03
C GLY A 302 12.12 7.68 -1.04
N PHE A 303 12.93 6.81 -1.69
CA PHE A 303 12.41 5.86 -2.66
C PHE A 303 11.64 4.75 -1.92
N PRO A 304 10.35 4.52 -2.25
CA PRO A 304 9.52 3.59 -1.49
C PRO A 304 9.93 2.13 -1.75
N THR A 305 9.98 1.34 -0.67
CA THR A 305 10.25 -0.11 -0.73
C THR A 305 9.23 -0.85 -1.62
N ASP A 306 7.98 -0.38 -1.68
CA ASP A 306 6.93 -0.91 -2.54
C ASP A 306 7.27 -0.84 -4.04
N MET A 307 8.16 0.06 -4.45
CA MET A 307 8.62 0.21 -5.83
C MET A 307 9.95 -0.52 -6.13
N GLN A 308 10.59 -1.10 -5.11
CA GLN A 308 11.91 -1.70 -5.22
C GLN A 308 11.94 -2.87 -6.22
N SER A 309 11.04 -3.85 -6.05
CA SER A 309 10.95 -5.02 -6.94
C SER A 309 10.57 -4.63 -8.36
N ILE A 310 9.67 -3.65 -8.51
CA ILE A 310 9.20 -3.14 -9.81
C ILE A 310 10.34 -2.45 -10.55
N LEU A 311 11.13 -1.60 -9.85
CA LEU A 311 12.32 -0.98 -10.42
C LEU A 311 13.33 -2.03 -10.90
N MET A 312 13.53 -3.11 -10.13
CA MET A 312 14.45 -4.18 -10.50
C MET A 312 14.09 -4.78 -11.87
N SER A 313 12.80 -5.01 -12.15
CA SER A 313 12.33 -5.49 -13.45
C SER A 313 12.67 -4.51 -14.59
N VAL A 314 12.53 -3.20 -14.36
CA VAL A 314 12.90 -2.17 -15.35
C VAL A 314 14.40 -2.18 -15.60
N LEU A 315 15.22 -2.21 -14.55
CA LEU A 315 16.69 -2.16 -14.65
C LEU A 315 17.26 -3.35 -15.44
N LEU A 316 16.60 -4.51 -15.43
CA LEU A 316 16.96 -5.65 -16.28
C LEU A 316 16.87 -5.33 -17.79
N THR A 317 16.01 -4.39 -18.18
CA THR A 317 15.85 -3.96 -19.60
C THR A 317 16.80 -2.84 -20.01
N VAL A 318 17.57 -2.26 -19.07
CA VAL A 318 18.49 -1.14 -19.30
C VAL A 318 19.92 -1.65 -19.30
N GLN A 319 20.69 -1.29 -20.35
CA GLN A 319 22.08 -1.74 -20.46
C GLN A 319 22.96 -1.12 -19.37
N GLY A 320 23.76 -1.97 -18.70
CA GLY A 320 24.70 -1.57 -17.67
C GLY A 320 24.40 -2.19 -16.32
N GLU A 321 25.10 -1.72 -15.30
CA GLU A 321 24.97 -2.18 -13.91
C GLU A 321 24.23 -1.13 -13.08
N SER A 322 23.24 -1.57 -12.31
CA SER A 322 22.51 -0.76 -11.35
C SER A 322 22.52 -1.42 -9.98
N ARG A 323 22.50 -0.61 -8.92
CA ARG A 323 22.52 -1.09 -7.54
C ARG A 323 21.26 -0.67 -6.80
N ILE A 324 20.69 -1.60 -6.07
CA ILE A 324 19.55 -1.35 -5.17
C ILE A 324 19.96 -1.75 -3.77
N GLU A 325 19.79 -0.85 -2.81
CA GLU A 325 19.99 -1.12 -1.39
C GLU A 325 18.62 -1.05 -0.69
N GLU A 326 18.19 -2.16 -0.09
CA GLU A 326 16.94 -2.24 0.65
C GLU A 326 17.20 -1.98 2.14
N ARG A 327 16.68 -0.87 2.66
CA ARG A 327 16.90 -0.44 4.04
C ARG A 327 15.71 -0.63 4.96
N ILE A 328 14.54 -0.99 4.39
CA ILE A 328 13.29 -1.11 5.14
C ILE A 328 13.07 -2.56 5.59
N PHE A 329 13.09 -3.52 4.65
CA PHE A 329 12.78 -4.90 4.93
C PHE A 329 13.94 -5.86 4.64
N GLU A 330 14.04 -6.93 5.45
CA GLU A 330 15.17 -7.86 5.37
C GLU A 330 15.05 -8.87 4.24
N LYS A 331 13.83 -9.22 3.83
CA LYS A 331 13.53 -10.30 2.86
C LYS A 331 12.89 -9.79 1.57
N SER A 332 13.28 -8.60 1.11
CA SER A 332 12.63 -7.95 -0.06
C SER A 332 13.09 -8.47 -1.42
N PHE A 333 14.15 -9.28 -1.48
CA PHE A 333 14.69 -9.79 -2.73
C PHE A 333 14.17 -11.20 -3.12
N GLN A 334 13.04 -11.64 -2.57
CA GLN A 334 12.46 -12.97 -2.87
C GLN A 334 12.14 -13.18 -4.35
N ILE A 335 11.85 -12.10 -5.07
CA ILE A 335 11.54 -12.12 -6.51
C ILE A 335 12.72 -12.48 -7.39
N VAL A 336 13.96 -12.36 -6.89
CA VAL A 336 15.18 -12.48 -7.72
C VAL A 336 15.27 -13.84 -8.42
N GLU A 337 14.90 -14.92 -7.74
CA GLU A 337 14.92 -16.25 -8.34
C GLU A 337 13.94 -16.37 -9.52
N GLU A 338 12.78 -15.74 -9.42
CA GLU A 338 11.80 -15.74 -10.49
C GLU A 338 12.27 -14.88 -11.70
N LEU A 339 12.89 -13.72 -11.42
CA LEU A 339 13.50 -12.90 -12.49
C LEU A 339 14.69 -13.58 -13.16
N ARG A 340 15.44 -14.42 -12.43
CA ARG A 340 16.53 -15.23 -13.00
C ARG A 340 16.00 -16.29 -13.99
N LYS A 341 14.83 -16.89 -13.72
CA LYS A 341 14.18 -17.82 -14.66
C LYS A 341 13.85 -17.13 -15.99
N MET A 342 13.56 -15.83 -15.96
CA MET A 342 13.32 -15.02 -17.15
C MET A 342 14.62 -14.57 -17.85
N GLY A 343 15.80 -14.99 -17.38
CA GLY A 343 17.11 -14.61 -17.91
C GLY A 343 17.74 -13.38 -17.25
N GLY A 344 17.14 -12.87 -16.19
CA GLY A 344 17.65 -11.73 -15.42
C GLY A 344 18.98 -12.04 -14.71
N ARG A 345 19.94 -11.12 -14.80
CA ARG A 345 21.23 -11.20 -14.11
C ARG A 345 21.21 -10.31 -12.89
N ILE A 346 21.01 -10.89 -11.73
CA ILE A 346 20.93 -10.19 -10.44
C ILE A 346 21.82 -10.92 -9.45
N THR A 347 22.67 -10.21 -8.74
CA THR A 347 23.45 -10.72 -7.61
C THR A 347 22.97 -10.04 -6.34
N VAL A 348 22.66 -10.82 -5.31
CA VAL A 348 22.21 -10.30 -4.02
C VAL A 348 23.26 -10.61 -2.97
N THR A 349 23.64 -9.61 -2.18
CA THR A 349 24.55 -9.72 -1.04
C THR A 349 23.95 -8.91 0.12
N GLY A 350 23.42 -9.62 1.12
CA GLY A 350 22.74 -8.99 2.25
C GLY A 350 21.56 -8.12 1.80
N ARG A 351 21.63 -6.84 2.09
CA ARG A 351 20.60 -5.83 1.75
C ARG A 351 20.86 -5.13 0.39
N GLN A 352 21.78 -5.64 -0.42
CA GLN A 352 22.11 -5.05 -1.71
C GLN A 352 21.86 -6.04 -2.85
N ALA A 353 21.33 -5.51 -3.93
CA ALA A 353 21.18 -6.23 -5.20
C ALA A 353 21.92 -5.44 -6.31
N VAL A 354 22.73 -6.16 -7.08
CA VAL A 354 23.35 -5.66 -8.30
C VAL A 354 22.59 -6.25 -9.48
N VAL A 355 22.03 -5.37 -10.32
CA VAL A 355 21.25 -5.73 -11.51
C VAL A 355 22.08 -5.41 -12.75
N CYS A 356 22.45 -6.46 -13.50
CA CYS A 356 23.15 -6.33 -14.79
C CYS A 356 22.13 -6.45 -15.93
N GLY A 357 21.68 -5.32 -16.46
CA GLY A 357 20.63 -5.27 -17.48
C GLY A 357 21.14 -5.23 -18.92
N GLY A 358 20.21 -4.97 -19.86
CA GLY A 358 20.47 -4.85 -21.29
C GLY A 358 20.34 -6.16 -22.07
N ARG A 359 19.96 -7.25 -21.41
CA ARG A 359 19.56 -8.48 -22.10
C ARG A 359 18.04 -8.53 -22.23
N LYS A 360 17.60 -9.15 -23.31
CA LYS A 360 16.18 -9.42 -23.49
C LYS A 360 15.75 -10.50 -22.51
N LEU A 361 14.69 -10.21 -21.74
CA LEU A 361 14.04 -11.22 -20.92
C LEU A 361 13.28 -12.22 -21.81
N THR A 362 13.19 -13.45 -21.37
CA THR A 362 12.43 -14.52 -22.04
C THR A 362 11.18 -14.83 -21.25
N GLY A 363 10.05 -14.89 -21.93
CA GLY A 363 8.79 -15.28 -21.33
C GLY A 363 8.85 -16.72 -20.80
N THR A 364 8.33 -16.90 -19.59
CA THR A 364 8.27 -18.19 -18.92
C THR A 364 7.24 -18.19 -17.80
N THR A 365 7.01 -19.32 -17.18
CA THR A 365 6.15 -19.43 -15.99
C THR A 365 6.95 -19.07 -14.73
N VAL A 366 6.44 -18.11 -13.96
CA VAL A 366 7.00 -17.61 -12.70
C VAL A 366 5.93 -17.56 -11.62
N CYS A 367 6.31 -17.47 -10.35
CA CYS A 367 5.39 -17.52 -9.24
C CYS A 367 5.45 -16.22 -8.41
N ALA A 368 4.32 -15.54 -8.24
CA ALA A 368 4.20 -14.47 -7.25
C ALA A 368 4.27 -15.10 -5.84
N ARG A 369 4.97 -14.44 -4.93
CA ARG A 369 5.09 -14.83 -3.52
C ARG A 369 4.61 -13.74 -2.56
N GLU A 370 4.44 -12.54 -3.09
CA GLU A 370 3.90 -11.37 -2.41
C GLU A 370 3.45 -10.33 -3.45
N LEU A 371 2.73 -9.32 -2.99
CA LEU A 371 2.04 -8.32 -3.81
C LEU A 371 2.96 -7.59 -4.81
N ARG A 372 4.04 -6.97 -4.31
CA ARG A 372 4.89 -6.07 -5.12
C ARG A 372 5.85 -6.85 -6.04
N GLY A 373 6.33 -7.98 -5.56
CA GLY A 373 7.08 -8.92 -6.40
C GLY A 373 6.21 -9.49 -7.53
N GLY A 374 4.97 -9.86 -7.23
CA GLY A 374 4.02 -10.29 -8.26
C GLY A 374 3.82 -9.23 -9.35
N ALA A 375 3.58 -7.97 -8.95
CA ALA A 375 3.44 -6.85 -9.89
C ALA A 375 4.74 -6.61 -10.70
N ALA A 376 5.91 -6.79 -10.08
CA ALA A 376 7.19 -6.70 -10.77
C ALA A 376 7.38 -7.81 -11.82
N LEU A 377 6.89 -9.03 -11.54
CA LEU A 377 6.88 -10.12 -12.54
C LEU A 377 5.96 -9.81 -13.72
N VAL A 378 4.83 -9.14 -13.49
CA VAL A 378 3.97 -8.64 -14.58
C VAL A 378 4.75 -7.63 -15.43
N VAL A 379 5.42 -6.65 -14.82
CA VAL A 379 6.24 -5.66 -15.54
C VAL A 379 7.36 -6.32 -16.35
N ALA A 380 8.05 -7.33 -15.77
CA ALA A 380 9.06 -8.10 -16.47
C ALA A 380 8.46 -8.89 -17.65
N GLY A 381 7.31 -9.53 -17.46
CA GLY A 381 6.61 -10.31 -18.50
C GLY A 381 6.13 -9.45 -19.67
N LEU A 382 5.65 -8.23 -19.41
CA LEU A 382 5.25 -7.28 -20.45
C LEU A 382 6.42 -6.85 -21.35
N SER A 383 7.66 -6.86 -20.82
CA SER A 383 8.88 -6.52 -21.57
C SER A 383 9.61 -7.73 -22.16
N ALA A 384 9.21 -8.96 -21.79
CA ALA A 384 9.86 -10.20 -22.20
C ALA A 384 9.50 -10.62 -23.63
N GLN A 385 10.39 -11.40 -24.26
CA GLN A 385 10.08 -12.03 -25.55
C GLN A 385 9.27 -13.31 -25.34
N GLY A 386 8.16 -13.45 -26.05
CA GLY A 386 7.27 -14.61 -25.95
C GLY A 386 6.20 -14.45 -24.87
N GLU A 387 5.71 -15.58 -24.39
CA GLU A 387 4.61 -15.62 -23.42
C GLU A 387 5.12 -15.82 -21.99
N SER A 388 4.52 -15.14 -21.06
CA SER A 388 4.78 -15.28 -19.62
C SER A 388 3.51 -15.63 -18.87
N VAL A 389 3.65 -16.44 -17.82
CA VAL A 389 2.57 -16.77 -16.89
C VAL A 389 3.04 -16.46 -15.47
N VAL A 390 2.33 -15.62 -14.77
CA VAL A 390 2.54 -15.34 -13.36
C VAL A 390 1.48 -16.11 -12.57
N LYS A 391 1.92 -17.18 -11.88
CA LYS A 391 1.07 -17.96 -10.98
C LYS A 391 0.86 -17.23 -9.66
N HIS A 392 -0.20 -17.60 -8.93
CA HIS A 392 -0.59 -16.99 -7.67
C HIS A 392 -0.94 -15.51 -7.83
N ALA A 393 -1.77 -15.19 -8.83
CA ALA A 393 -2.22 -13.82 -9.09
C ALA A 393 -3.01 -13.22 -7.93
N GLU A 394 -3.57 -14.04 -7.04
CA GLU A 394 -4.22 -13.63 -5.80
C GLU A 394 -3.36 -12.72 -4.93
N TYR A 395 -2.02 -12.88 -4.96
CA TYR A 395 -1.12 -11.92 -4.28
C TYR A 395 -1.16 -10.53 -4.92
N ILE A 396 -1.31 -10.44 -6.25
CA ILE A 396 -1.34 -9.18 -6.99
C ILE A 396 -2.69 -8.49 -6.77
N GLU A 397 -3.78 -9.24 -6.77
CA GLU A 397 -5.15 -8.77 -6.57
C GLU A 397 -5.40 -8.16 -5.18
N ARG A 398 -4.49 -8.41 -4.23
CA ARG A 398 -4.48 -7.71 -2.94
C ARG A 398 -4.28 -6.20 -3.04
N GLY A 399 -3.70 -5.69 -4.12
CA GLY A 399 -3.41 -4.27 -4.27
C GLY A 399 -3.60 -3.70 -5.66
N TYR A 400 -3.86 -4.53 -6.65
CA TYR A 400 -4.14 -4.11 -8.02
C TYR A 400 -5.53 -4.59 -8.44
N GLU A 401 -6.40 -3.65 -8.72
CA GLU A 401 -7.72 -3.93 -9.22
C GLU A 401 -7.63 -4.30 -10.71
N ARG A 402 -8.04 -5.53 -11.06
CA ARG A 402 -8.07 -6.00 -12.44
C ARG A 402 -6.80 -5.62 -13.22
N PRO A 403 -5.62 -6.17 -12.86
CA PRO A 403 -4.37 -5.86 -13.55
C PRO A 403 -4.41 -6.13 -15.06
N ASP A 404 -5.25 -7.07 -15.51
CA ASP A 404 -5.52 -7.33 -16.92
C ASP A 404 -6.17 -6.13 -17.61
N GLN A 405 -7.14 -5.49 -16.97
CA GLN A 405 -7.81 -4.29 -17.52
C GLN A 405 -6.90 -3.06 -17.41
N LEU A 406 -6.20 -2.90 -16.28
CA LEU A 406 -5.27 -1.79 -16.04
C LEU A 406 -4.22 -1.71 -17.16
N PHE A 407 -3.47 -2.79 -17.37
CA PHE A 407 -2.45 -2.83 -18.41
C PHE A 407 -3.02 -3.00 -19.82
N GLY A 408 -4.20 -3.62 -19.96
CA GLY A 408 -4.91 -3.73 -21.23
C GLY A 408 -5.29 -2.37 -21.82
N GLN A 409 -5.69 -1.39 -20.99
CA GLN A 409 -5.95 0.00 -21.41
C GLN A 409 -4.66 0.71 -21.88
N LEU A 410 -3.49 0.21 -21.47
CA LEU A 410 -2.19 0.68 -21.94
C LEU A 410 -1.65 -0.15 -23.12
N GLY A 411 -2.51 -0.93 -23.79
CA GLY A 411 -2.15 -1.70 -24.97
C GLY A 411 -1.47 -3.04 -24.71
N ALA A 412 -1.39 -3.49 -23.47
CA ALA A 412 -0.81 -4.80 -23.16
C ALA A 412 -1.71 -5.96 -23.60
N VAL A 413 -1.09 -7.04 -24.07
CA VAL A 413 -1.77 -8.32 -24.28
C VAL A 413 -1.64 -9.14 -23.00
N ILE A 414 -2.67 -9.08 -22.16
CA ILE A 414 -2.68 -9.64 -20.81
C ILE A 414 -4.07 -10.17 -20.44
N ARG A 415 -4.15 -11.25 -19.67
CA ARG A 415 -5.42 -11.87 -19.23
C ARG A 415 -5.23 -12.52 -17.86
N ILE A 416 -6.24 -12.46 -17.02
CA ILE A 416 -6.38 -13.31 -15.83
C ILE A 416 -7.05 -14.62 -16.26
N ARG A 417 -6.53 -15.74 -15.80
CA ARG A 417 -7.09 -17.07 -16.00
C ARG A 417 -7.35 -17.69 -14.62
N GLU A 418 -8.53 -18.20 -14.42
CA GLU A 418 -8.82 -19.07 -13.28
C GLU A 418 -8.41 -20.48 -13.61
N GLN A 419 -7.57 -21.10 -12.76
CA GLN A 419 -7.31 -22.53 -12.88
C GLN A 419 -8.56 -23.25 -12.34
N VAL A 420 -9.27 -23.93 -13.22
CA VAL A 420 -10.23 -24.94 -12.81
C VAL A 420 -9.40 -26.08 -12.23
N GLU A 421 -9.57 -26.37 -10.95
CA GLU A 421 -9.00 -27.59 -10.36
C GLU A 421 -9.64 -28.79 -11.08
N GLU A 422 -8.81 -29.57 -11.79
CA GLU A 422 -9.20 -30.85 -12.35
C GLU A 422 -9.29 -31.92 -11.26
#